data_3070b43d0a82630ca783d7b100c4671b
#
_entry.id   3070b43d0a82630ca783d7b100c4671b
#
_cell.length_a   1.000
_cell.length_b   1.000
_cell.length_c   1.000
_cell.angle_alpha   90.00
_cell.angle_beta   90.00
_cell.angle_gamma   90.00
#
_symmetry.space_group_name_H-M   'P 1'
#
loop_
_entity.id
_entity.type
_entity.pdbx_description
1 polymer ?
#
loop_
_entity_poly.entity_id
_entity_poly.type
_entity_poly.pdbx_seq_one_letter_code
_entity_poly.pdbx_strand_id
1 'polypeptide(L)'
;MRSTGPSADDLTTRARIRDATVGLIGRDGFDALTVRRVAETAGVSPGLVIHYFGSKDGLRTECEKYVGDRIHEAIEQATANLQPYDLVVEMSRKVELAALVPYLLRALAEGGDLGRRMFGRVVDDTERHLKSAVVRGAIRPSEDERARAEMLTSFSLGSQLLAQYLVTAESPEHQVEELQRRFAVPALEVFTQGLYTSTELADRFRDQLRQADAHARVGSPGRSHRTEPNAPAGDPPERARNEQRPPTQPAA
;
A
#
# COMPACT_ATOMS: atom_id res chain seq x y z
N MET A 1 -23.29 -30.82 20.32
CA MET A 1 -23.15 -29.87 19.18
C MET A 1 -21.86 -30.18 18.44
N ARG A 2 -21.95 -30.74 17.24
CA ARG A 2 -20.75 -31.00 16.41
C ARG A 2 -20.43 -29.70 15.67
N SER A 3 -19.32 -29.08 16.02
CA SER A 3 -18.73 -27.99 15.21
C SER A 3 -18.18 -28.63 13.94
N THR A 4 -18.96 -28.61 12.86
CA THR A 4 -18.45 -28.95 11.53
C THR A 4 -17.68 -27.73 11.02
N GLY A 5 -16.35 -27.80 11.11
CA GLY A 5 -15.47 -26.89 10.35
C GLY A 5 -15.79 -26.97 8.85
N PRO A 6 -15.39 -25.96 8.07
CA PRO A 6 -15.66 -25.95 6.63
C PRO A 6 -15.08 -27.22 5.96
N SER A 7 -15.84 -27.80 5.03
CA SER A 7 -15.37 -28.97 4.27
C SER A 7 -14.23 -28.59 3.32
N ALA A 8 -13.46 -29.58 2.85
CA ALA A 8 -12.41 -29.35 1.85
C ALA A 8 -12.97 -28.68 0.58
N ASP A 9 -14.18 -29.07 0.14
CA ASP A 9 -14.87 -28.48 -1.01
C ASP A 9 -15.26 -27.02 -0.75
N ASP A 10 -15.67 -26.69 0.49
CA ASP A 10 -15.98 -25.30 0.89
C ASP A 10 -14.73 -24.42 0.85
N LEU A 11 -13.61 -24.91 1.36
CA LEU A 11 -12.34 -24.18 1.32
C LEU A 11 -11.88 -23.94 -0.13
N THR A 12 -12.02 -24.95 -1.00
CA THR A 12 -11.67 -24.84 -2.41
C THR A 12 -12.58 -23.85 -3.14
N THR A 13 -13.88 -23.86 -2.87
CA THR A 13 -14.84 -22.93 -3.46
C THR A 13 -14.62 -21.50 -3.00
N ARG A 14 -14.36 -21.31 -1.70
CA ARG A 14 -14.02 -19.99 -1.16
C ARG A 14 -12.75 -19.42 -1.80
N ALA A 15 -11.70 -20.23 -1.94
CA ALA A 15 -10.47 -19.83 -2.61
C ALA A 15 -10.72 -19.47 -4.08
N ARG A 16 -11.48 -20.27 -4.82
CA ARG A 16 -11.83 -20.01 -6.22
C ARG A 16 -12.57 -18.68 -6.42
N ILE A 17 -13.53 -18.35 -5.55
CA ILE A 17 -14.25 -17.07 -5.58
C ILE A 17 -13.28 -15.91 -5.28
N ARG A 18 -12.43 -16.04 -4.27
CA ARG A 18 -11.42 -15.04 -3.92
C ARG A 18 -10.45 -14.81 -5.09
N ASP A 19 -9.89 -15.86 -5.66
CA ASP A 19 -8.90 -15.78 -6.73
C ASP A 19 -9.50 -15.18 -8.02
N ALA A 20 -10.74 -15.56 -8.35
CA ALA A 20 -11.52 -14.94 -9.43
C ALA A 20 -11.71 -13.42 -9.18
N THR A 21 -11.96 -13.04 -7.93
CA THR A 21 -12.14 -11.63 -7.53
C THR A 21 -10.84 -10.85 -7.67
N VAL A 22 -9.72 -11.39 -7.18
CA VAL A 22 -8.39 -10.79 -7.30
C VAL A 22 -8.03 -10.58 -8.77
N GLY A 23 -8.22 -11.60 -9.61
CA GLY A 23 -7.97 -11.49 -11.05
C GLY A 23 -8.88 -10.47 -11.74
N LEU A 24 -10.17 -10.40 -11.37
CA LEU A 24 -11.12 -9.44 -11.91
C LEU A 24 -10.69 -7.99 -11.57
N ILE A 25 -10.37 -7.73 -10.31
CA ILE A 25 -9.91 -6.41 -9.88
C ILE A 25 -8.60 -6.03 -10.57
N GLY A 26 -7.64 -6.93 -10.65
CA GLY A 26 -6.36 -6.68 -11.31
C GLY A 26 -6.52 -6.27 -12.78
N ARG A 27 -7.44 -6.90 -13.52
CA ARG A 27 -7.70 -6.59 -14.93
C ARG A 27 -8.56 -5.33 -15.11
N ASP A 28 -9.70 -5.28 -14.43
CA ASP A 28 -10.80 -4.38 -14.75
C ASP A 28 -11.01 -3.27 -13.70
N GLY A 29 -10.27 -3.32 -12.57
CA GLY A 29 -10.37 -2.38 -11.47
C GLY A 29 -11.51 -2.68 -10.50
N PHE A 30 -11.60 -1.89 -9.43
CA PHE A 30 -12.58 -2.09 -8.34
C PHE A 30 -14.01 -1.72 -8.76
N ASP A 31 -14.19 -0.79 -9.71
CA ASP A 31 -15.51 -0.42 -10.23
C ASP A 31 -16.20 -1.59 -10.94
N ALA A 32 -15.40 -2.45 -11.56
CA ALA A 32 -15.90 -3.65 -12.24
C ALA A 32 -16.38 -4.76 -11.28
N LEU A 33 -16.09 -4.64 -9.98
CA LEU A 33 -16.43 -5.65 -8.98
C LEU A 33 -17.93 -5.65 -8.69
N THR A 34 -18.62 -6.66 -9.18
CA THR A 34 -20.01 -6.98 -8.81
C THR A 34 -20.12 -8.45 -8.43
N VAL A 35 -21.01 -8.76 -7.49
CA VAL A 35 -21.25 -10.16 -7.05
C VAL A 35 -21.56 -11.06 -8.24
N ARG A 36 -22.31 -10.55 -9.23
CA ARG A 36 -22.68 -11.31 -10.44
C ARG A 36 -21.45 -11.63 -11.31
N ARG A 37 -20.59 -10.64 -11.60
CA ARG A 37 -19.36 -10.86 -12.39
C ARG A 37 -18.39 -11.83 -11.69
N VAL A 38 -18.26 -11.70 -10.37
CA VAL A 38 -17.44 -12.63 -9.57
C VAL A 38 -18.01 -14.05 -9.68
N ALA A 39 -19.32 -14.22 -9.51
CA ALA A 39 -19.97 -15.51 -9.60
C ALA A 39 -19.78 -16.15 -10.99
N GLU A 40 -19.97 -15.38 -12.05
CA GLU A 40 -19.73 -15.80 -13.44
C GLU A 40 -18.25 -16.23 -13.64
N THR A 41 -17.30 -15.42 -13.19
CA THR A 41 -15.85 -15.72 -13.32
C THR A 41 -15.44 -16.94 -12.50
N ALA A 42 -16.00 -17.11 -11.30
CA ALA A 42 -15.70 -18.25 -10.42
C ALA A 42 -16.49 -19.54 -10.76
N GLY A 43 -17.45 -19.47 -11.70
CA GLY A 43 -18.31 -20.60 -12.03
C GLY A 43 -19.22 -21.05 -10.88
N VAL A 44 -19.79 -20.07 -10.14
CA VAL A 44 -20.67 -20.32 -9.00
C VAL A 44 -21.95 -19.47 -9.09
N SER A 45 -22.93 -19.72 -8.21
CA SER A 45 -24.09 -18.83 -8.11
C SER A 45 -23.78 -17.55 -7.32
N PRO A 46 -24.44 -16.41 -7.62
CA PRO A 46 -24.32 -15.19 -6.81
C PRO A 46 -24.64 -15.39 -5.35
N GLY A 47 -25.63 -16.25 -5.04
CA GLY A 47 -26.00 -16.60 -3.65
C GLY A 47 -24.86 -17.28 -2.90
N LEU A 48 -24.05 -18.08 -3.60
CA LEU A 48 -22.90 -18.76 -2.99
C LEU A 48 -21.78 -17.75 -2.63
N VAL A 49 -21.55 -16.73 -3.46
CA VAL A 49 -20.62 -15.64 -3.15
C VAL A 49 -21.03 -14.92 -1.87
N ILE A 50 -22.32 -14.57 -1.76
CA ILE A 50 -22.85 -13.92 -0.53
C ILE A 50 -22.79 -14.86 0.67
N HIS A 51 -23.06 -16.15 0.48
CA HIS A 51 -22.96 -17.14 1.56
C HIS A 51 -21.56 -17.18 2.18
N TYR A 52 -20.49 -17.18 1.37
CA TYR A 52 -19.11 -17.27 1.85
C TYR A 52 -18.54 -15.96 2.40
N PHE A 53 -18.96 -14.82 1.85
CA PHE A 53 -18.31 -13.53 2.13
C PHE A 53 -19.26 -12.50 2.77
N GLY A 54 -20.54 -12.81 2.91
CA GLY A 54 -21.58 -11.97 3.49
C GLY A 54 -22.01 -10.81 2.59
N SER A 55 -21.05 -10.09 2.01
CA SER A 55 -21.30 -8.93 1.15
C SER A 55 -20.18 -8.71 0.14
N LYS A 56 -20.38 -7.77 -0.79
CA LYS A 56 -19.31 -7.28 -1.71
C LYS A 56 -18.13 -6.72 -0.91
N ASP A 57 -18.40 -5.98 0.16
CA ASP A 57 -17.35 -5.38 1.00
C ASP A 57 -16.61 -6.45 1.82
N GLY A 58 -17.31 -7.47 2.33
CA GLY A 58 -16.71 -8.62 2.98
C GLY A 58 -15.76 -9.39 2.03
N LEU A 59 -16.17 -9.57 0.78
CA LEU A 59 -15.32 -10.17 -0.25
C LEU A 59 -14.09 -9.30 -0.56
N ARG A 60 -14.27 -7.99 -0.68
CA ARG A 60 -13.16 -7.03 -0.88
C ARG A 60 -12.15 -7.09 0.27
N THR A 61 -12.63 -7.10 1.51
CA THR A 61 -11.78 -7.19 2.71
C THR A 61 -10.99 -8.50 2.75
N GLU A 62 -11.61 -9.60 2.38
CA GLU A 62 -10.93 -10.90 2.30
C GLU A 62 -9.84 -10.91 1.20
N CYS A 63 -10.12 -10.31 0.04
CA CYS A 63 -9.12 -10.18 -1.02
C CYS A 63 -7.96 -9.28 -0.60
N GLU A 64 -8.23 -8.14 0.07
CA GLU A 64 -7.20 -7.25 0.61
C GLU A 64 -6.26 -8.00 1.58
N LYS A 65 -6.87 -8.72 2.52
CA LYS A 65 -6.11 -9.54 3.48
C LYS A 65 -5.26 -10.58 2.77
N TYR A 66 -5.87 -11.36 1.89
CA TYR A 66 -5.19 -12.44 1.16
C TYR A 66 -4.00 -11.92 0.33
N VAL A 67 -4.21 -10.87 -0.47
CA VAL A 67 -3.14 -10.29 -1.29
C VAL A 67 -2.01 -9.76 -0.41
N GLY A 68 -2.34 -9.06 0.68
CA GLY A 68 -1.34 -8.58 1.63
C GLY A 68 -0.55 -9.70 2.29
N ASP A 69 -1.22 -10.77 2.72
CA ASP A 69 -0.58 -11.93 3.37
C ASP A 69 0.34 -12.67 2.37
N ARG A 70 -0.10 -12.86 1.12
CA ARG A 70 0.73 -13.51 0.08
C ARG A 70 1.95 -12.70 -0.32
N ILE A 71 1.82 -11.36 -0.40
CA ILE A 71 2.97 -10.48 -0.66
C ILE A 71 3.95 -10.56 0.50
N HIS A 72 3.46 -10.49 1.74
CA HIS A 72 4.28 -10.65 2.95
C HIS A 72 5.04 -11.99 2.94
N GLU A 73 4.34 -13.11 2.77
CA GLU A 73 4.96 -14.44 2.69
C GLU A 73 6.03 -14.54 1.61
N ALA A 74 5.79 -13.92 0.45
CA ALA A 74 6.75 -13.92 -0.63
C ALA A 74 8.00 -13.11 -0.30
N ILE A 75 7.86 -11.94 0.34
CA ILE A 75 8.99 -11.14 0.83
C ILE A 75 9.78 -11.92 1.88
N GLU A 76 9.12 -12.51 2.87
CA GLU A 76 9.76 -13.32 3.91
C GLU A 76 10.52 -14.51 3.33
N GLN A 77 9.94 -15.25 2.40
CA GLN A 77 10.61 -16.40 1.75
C GLN A 77 11.77 -15.96 0.86
N ALA A 78 11.60 -14.85 0.11
CA ALA A 78 12.68 -14.29 -0.69
C ALA A 78 13.87 -13.89 0.18
N THR A 79 13.65 -13.53 1.44
CA THR A 79 14.65 -12.97 2.34
C THR A 79 15.27 -13.99 3.28
N ALA A 80 14.61 -15.13 3.54
CA ALA A 80 15.07 -16.15 4.47
C ALA A 80 16.39 -16.83 4.06
N ASN A 81 16.65 -16.95 2.75
CA ASN A 81 17.75 -17.76 2.20
C ASN A 81 18.80 -16.94 1.41
N LEU A 82 18.76 -15.61 1.46
CA LEU A 82 19.48 -14.79 0.49
C LEU A 82 20.90 -14.38 0.89
N GLN A 83 21.83 -14.68 0.00
CA GLN A 83 23.01 -13.85 -0.21
C GLN A 83 22.56 -12.46 -0.72
N PRO A 84 23.30 -11.37 -0.45
CA PRO A 84 22.85 -10.00 -0.73
C PRO A 84 22.37 -9.75 -2.17
N TYR A 85 22.83 -10.56 -3.13
CA TYR A 85 22.57 -10.34 -4.54
C TYR A 85 21.32 -11.11 -5.06
N ASP A 86 20.86 -12.11 -4.33
CA ASP A 86 19.75 -12.96 -4.75
C ASP A 86 18.36 -12.31 -4.57
N LEU A 87 18.27 -11.25 -3.74
CA LEU A 87 17.00 -10.61 -3.40
C LEU A 87 16.24 -10.09 -4.63
N VAL A 88 16.94 -9.38 -5.51
CA VAL A 88 16.34 -8.83 -6.73
C VAL A 88 15.90 -9.95 -7.67
N VAL A 89 16.71 -11.02 -7.76
CA VAL A 89 16.44 -12.19 -8.60
C VAL A 89 15.31 -13.05 -8.05
N GLU A 90 15.25 -13.25 -6.72
CA GLU A 90 14.30 -14.16 -6.09
C GLU A 90 12.90 -13.53 -5.93
N MET A 91 12.79 -12.23 -5.64
CA MET A 91 11.50 -11.52 -5.71
C MET A 91 10.87 -11.63 -7.10
N SER A 92 11.69 -11.83 -8.11
CA SER A 92 11.33 -11.95 -9.51
C SER A 92 10.80 -13.31 -9.92
N ARG A 93 11.24 -14.36 -9.27
CA ARG A 93 10.99 -15.73 -9.69
C ARG A 93 9.60 -16.28 -9.34
N LYS A 94 8.81 -15.58 -8.51
CA LYS A 94 7.52 -16.13 -8.08
C LYS A 94 6.40 -15.70 -9.01
N VAL A 95 6.10 -16.56 -9.97
CA VAL A 95 4.92 -16.50 -10.85
C VAL A 95 3.61 -16.23 -10.06
N GLU A 96 3.52 -16.72 -8.81
CA GLU A 96 2.39 -16.46 -7.92
C GLU A 96 2.22 -14.99 -7.57
N LEU A 97 3.31 -14.21 -7.43
CA LEU A 97 3.23 -12.77 -7.17
C LEU A 97 2.80 -11.99 -8.42
N ALA A 98 3.18 -12.43 -9.61
CA ALA A 98 2.79 -11.77 -10.85
C ALA A 98 1.27 -11.64 -10.98
N ALA A 99 0.50 -12.64 -10.48
CA ALA A 99 -0.96 -12.57 -10.45
C ALA A 99 -1.52 -11.57 -9.43
N LEU A 100 -0.77 -11.23 -8.38
CA LEU A 100 -1.19 -10.32 -7.29
C LEU A 100 -0.76 -8.86 -7.54
N VAL A 101 0.31 -8.65 -8.30
CA VAL A 101 0.82 -7.31 -8.63
C VAL A 101 -0.25 -6.42 -9.29
N PRO A 102 -1.02 -6.88 -10.29
CA PRO A 102 -2.08 -6.05 -10.87
C PRO A 102 -3.12 -5.58 -9.85
N TYR A 103 -3.52 -6.45 -8.90
CA TYR A 103 -4.43 -6.05 -7.82
C TYR A 103 -3.81 -4.96 -6.94
N LEU A 104 -2.55 -5.14 -6.52
CA LEU A 104 -1.83 -4.15 -5.71
C LEU A 104 -1.73 -2.81 -6.43
N LEU A 105 -1.34 -2.80 -7.69
CA LEU A 105 -1.23 -1.58 -8.49
C LEU A 105 -2.58 -0.87 -8.67
N ARG A 106 -3.67 -1.64 -8.83
CA ARG A 106 -5.03 -1.07 -8.87
C ARG A 106 -5.43 -0.46 -7.54
N ALA A 107 -5.15 -1.13 -6.41
CA ALA A 107 -5.41 -0.60 -5.08
C ALA A 107 -4.64 0.71 -4.81
N LEU A 108 -3.40 0.79 -5.26
CA LEU A 108 -2.59 2.01 -5.17
C LEU A 108 -3.13 3.13 -6.05
N ALA A 109 -3.54 2.83 -7.29
CA ALA A 109 -4.09 3.80 -8.23
C ALA A 109 -5.46 4.34 -7.79
N GLU A 110 -6.30 3.53 -7.16
CA GLU A 110 -7.56 3.97 -6.54
C GLU A 110 -7.30 4.92 -5.36
N GLY A 111 -6.16 4.78 -4.71
CA GLY A 111 -5.75 5.62 -3.57
C GLY A 111 -6.60 5.36 -2.33
N GLY A 112 -6.89 6.44 -1.57
CA GLY A 112 -7.69 6.36 -0.36
C GLY A 112 -7.04 5.51 0.74
N ASP A 113 -7.86 4.95 1.63
CA ASP A 113 -7.39 4.16 2.77
C ASP A 113 -6.83 2.79 2.35
N LEU A 114 -7.41 2.17 1.31
CA LEU A 114 -6.94 0.90 0.79
C LEU A 114 -5.51 1.02 0.26
N GLY A 115 -5.27 1.98 -0.63
CA GLY A 115 -3.93 2.23 -1.19
C GLY A 115 -2.91 2.51 -0.10
N ARG A 116 -3.26 3.37 0.88
CA ARG A 116 -2.38 3.66 2.03
C ARG A 116 -2.04 2.42 2.84
N ARG A 117 -3.04 1.57 3.17
CA ARG A 117 -2.78 0.33 3.93
C ARG A 117 -1.91 -0.65 3.14
N MET A 118 -2.21 -0.88 1.87
CA MET A 118 -1.46 -1.80 1.02
C MET A 118 0.00 -1.34 0.85
N PHE A 119 0.21 -0.06 0.55
CA PHE A 119 1.55 0.53 0.46
C PHE A 119 2.30 0.40 1.79
N GLY A 120 1.66 0.80 2.89
CA GLY A 120 2.25 0.74 4.24
C GLY A 120 2.73 -0.67 4.60
N ARG A 121 1.94 -1.71 4.31
CA ARG A 121 2.34 -3.11 4.55
C ARG A 121 3.60 -3.49 3.76
N VAL A 122 3.66 -3.17 2.47
CA VAL A 122 4.84 -3.46 1.65
C VAL A 122 6.07 -2.72 2.16
N VAL A 123 5.91 -1.46 2.59
CA VAL A 123 7.00 -0.68 3.20
C VAL A 123 7.45 -1.30 4.52
N ASP A 124 6.53 -1.71 5.39
CA ASP A 124 6.85 -2.36 6.67
C ASP A 124 7.66 -3.65 6.48
N ASP A 125 7.28 -4.45 5.49
CA ASP A 125 8.00 -5.68 5.14
C ASP A 125 9.39 -5.36 4.56
N THR A 126 9.48 -4.38 3.67
CA THR A 126 10.75 -3.90 3.10
C THR A 126 11.69 -3.37 4.19
N GLU A 127 11.18 -2.55 5.11
CA GLU A 127 11.97 -2.01 6.22
C GLU A 127 12.52 -3.11 7.13
N ARG A 128 11.68 -4.07 7.50
CA ARG A 128 12.08 -5.24 8.33
C ARG A 128 13.18 -6.03 7.64
N HIS A 129 13.02 -6.26 6.34
CA HIS A 129 14.02 -6.95 5.54
C HIS A 129 15.36 -6.19 5.50
N LEU A 130 15.34 -4.89 5.20
CA LEU A 130 16.53 -4.05 5.15
C LEU A 130 17.26 -4.02 6.51
N LYS A 131 16.54 -3.86 7.61
CA LYS A 131 17.10 -3.92 8.96
C LYS A 131 17.79 -5.26 9.23
N SER A 132 17.16 -6.37 8.85
CA SER A 132 17.77 -7.70 8.96
C SER A 132 19.03 -7.83 8.11
N ALA A 133 19.05 -7.30 6.90
CA ALA A 133 20.22 -7.31 6.03
C ALA A 133 21.36 -6.43 6.57
N VAL A 134 21.05 -5.30 7.20
CA VAL A 134 22.04 -4.46 7.91
C VAL A 134 22.69 -5.22 9.06
N VAL A 135 21.87 -5.90 9.89
CA VAL A 135 22.39 -6.72 11.01
C VAL A 135 23.33 -7.81 10.52
N ARG A 136 23.05 -8.44 9.37
CA ARG A 136 23.92 -9.44 8.75
C ARG A 136 25.16 -8.85 8.05
N GLY A 137 25.28 -7.52 7.99
CA GLY A 137 26.39 -6.85 7.28
C GLY A 137 26.29 -6.90 5.75
N ALA A 138 25.14 -7.29 5.21
CA ALA A 138 24.89 -7.39 3.77
C ALA A 138 24.58 -6.03 3.12
N ILE A 139 24.02 -5.10 3.90
CA ILE A 139 23.63 -3.76 3.47
C ILE A 139 24.18 -2.74 4.46
N ARG A 140 24.61 -1.58 3.98
CA ARG A 140 25.04 -0.47 4.84
C ARG A 140 23.85 0.10 5.60
N PRO A 141 24.00 0.55 6.86
CA PRO A 141 22.95 1.24 7.57
C PRO A 141 22.59 2.57 6.87
N SER A 142 21.34 3.01 7.04
CA SER A 142 20.87 4.32 6.59
C SER A 142 20.66 5.24 7.80
N GLU A 143 20.76 6.55 7.59
CA GLU A 143 20.35 7.55 8.59
C GLU A 143 18.83 7.48 8.87
N ASP A 144 18.05 7.11 7.85
CA ASP A 144 16.60 6.89 7.95
C ASP A 144 16.21 5.60 7.21
N GLU A 145 16.08 4.51 7.98
CA GLU A 145 15.73 3.19 7.44
C GLU A 145 14.30 3.17 6.89
N ARG A 146 13.39 3.93 7.49
CA ARG A 146 12.00 4.02 7.03
C ARG A 146 11.91 4.73 5.69
N ALA A 147 12.49 5.92 5.57
CA ALA A 147 12.51 6.66 4.31
C ALA A 147 13.20 5.87 3.19
N ARG A 148 14.28 5.13 3.52
CA ARG A 148 14.94 4.22 2.57
C ARG A 148 14.01 3.12 2.09
N ALA A 149 13.24 2.51 2.99
CA ALA A 149 12.27 1.47 2.63
C ALA A 149 11.14 2.04 1.75
N GLU A 150 10.63 3.22 2.08
CA GLU A 150 9.61 3.93 1.29
C GLU A 150 10.11 4.24 -0.12
N MET A 151 11.34 4.75 -0.24
CA MET A 151 11.98 5.05 -1.53
C MET A 151 12.14 3.79 -2.39
N LEU A 152 12.69 2.71 -1.83
CA LEU A 152 12.92 1.46 -2.57
C LEU A 152 11.60 0.80 -2.98
N THR A 153 10.60 0.80 -2.10
CA THR A 153 9.25 0.31 -2.40
C THR A 153 8.63 1.14 -3.53
N SER A 154 8.76 2.47 -3.48
CA SER A 154 8.25 3.37 -4.52
C SER A 154 8.91 3.11 -5.87
N PHE A 155 10.22 2.87 -5.90
CA PHE A 155 10.94 2.53 -7.15
C PHE A 155 10.47 1.19 -7.72
N SER A 156 10.32 0.18 -6.86
CA SER A 156 9.86 -1.14 -7.28
C SER A 156 8.44 -1.11 -7.86
N LEU A 157 7.49 -0.53 -7.12
CA LEU A 157 6.09 -0.44 -7.55
C LEU A 157 5.92 0.53 -8.74
N GLY A 158 6.65 1.63 -8.76
CA GLY A 158 6.67 2.57 -9.88
C GLY A 158 7.17 1.94 -11.17
N SER A 159 8.22 1.11 -11.11
CA SER A 159 8.70 0.38 -12.28
C SER A 159 7.67 -0.62 -12.82
N GLN A 160 6.93 -1.31 -11.94
CA GLN A 160 5.84 -2.20 -12.35
C GLN A 160 4.66 -1.42 -12.97
N LEU A 161 4.30 -0.27 -12.39
CA LEU A 161 3.24 0.57 -12.96
C LEU A 161 3.59 1.09 -14.36
N LEU A 162 4.86 1.42 -14.59
CA LEU A 162 5.37 1.94 -15.85
C LEU A 162 5.81 0.82 -16.83
N ALA A 163 5.76 -0.43 -16.41
CA ALA A 163 6.23 -1.57 -17.20
C ALA A 163 5.61 -1.62 -18.61
N GLN A 164 4.31 -1.29 -18.73
CA GLN A 164 3.60 -1.25 -20.00
C GLN A 164 4.19 -0.29 -21.05
N TYR A 165 4.95 0.73 -20.61
CA TYR A 165 5.64 1.68 -21.50
C TYR A 165 7.08 1.26 -21.80
N LEU A 166 7.61 0.33 -21.04
CA LEU A 166 9.02 -0.08 -21.11
C LEU A 166 9.21 -1.42 -21.81
N VAL A 167 8.19 -2.28 -21.71
CA VAL A 167 8.24 -3.65 -22.17
C VAL A 167 6.94 -4.01 -22.88
N THR A 168 7.07 -4.63 -24.06
CA THR A 168 5.93 -5.28 -24.74
C THR A 168 5.97 -6.76 -24.42
N ALA A 169 4.94 -7.25 -23.74
CA ALA A 169 4.83 -8.66 -23.34
C ALA A 169 3.42 -9.19 -23.56
N GLU A 170 3.32 -10.48 -23.83
CA GLU A 170 2.05 -11.16 -24.10
C GLU A 170 1.26 -11.48 -22.82
N SER A 171 1.94 -11.51 -21.67
CA SER A 171 1.33 -11.74 -20.36
C SER A 171 1.96 -10.88 -19.27
N PRO A 172 1.26 -10.64 -18.14
CA PRO A 172 1.81 -9.94 -16.97
C PRO A 172 3.08 -10.59 -16.43
N GLU A 173 3.16 -11.92 -16.46
CA GLU A 173 4.32 -12.68 -15.99
C GLU A 173 5.54 -12.39 -16.87
N HIS A 174 5.41 -12.47 -18.17
CA HIS A 174 6.47 -12.11 -19.12
C HIS A 174 6.87 -10.65 -19.01
N GLN A 175 5.92 -9.76 -18.72
CA GLN A 175 6.22 -8.33 -18.51
C GLN A 175 7.11 -8.12 -17.30
N VAL A 176 6.84 -8.82 -16.20
CA VAL A 176 7.66 -8.77 -14.97
C VAL A 176 9.06 -9.32 -15.25
N GLU A 177 9.17 -10.50 -15.88
CA GLU A 177 10.47 -11.11 -16.20
C GLU A 177 11.33 -10.23 -17.09
N GLU A 178 10.74 -9.66 -18.14
CA GLU A 178 11.47 -8.81 -19.10
C GLU A 178 11.93 -7.50 -18.45
N LEU A 179 11.06 -6.87 -17.62
CA LEU A 179 11.41 -5.68 -16.87
C LEU A 179 12.61 -5.92 -15.95
N GLN A 180 12.60 -7.05 -15.27
CA GLN A 180 13.67 -7.44 -14.35
C GLN A 180 14.97 -7.71 -15.07
N ARG A 181 14.93 -8.50 -16.15
CA ARG A 181 16.11 -8.74 -16.98
C ARG A 181 16.74 -7.43 -17.46
N ARG A 182 15.90 -6.46 -17.83
CA ARG A 182 16.36 -5.16 -18.30
C ARG A 182 16.97 -4.30 -17.19
N PHE A 183 16.41 -4.36 -15.97
CA PHE A 183 16.80 -3.49 -14.86
C PHE A 183 17.83 -4.10 -13.91
N ALA A 184 18.04 -5.41 -13.92
CA ALA A 184 18.88 -6.09 -12.94
C ALA A 184 20.30 -5.50 -12.87
N VAL A 185 20.99 -5.42 -14.00
CA VAL A 185 22.37 -4.90 -14.02
C VAL A 185 22.43 -3.42 -13.67
N PRO A 186 21.68 -2.50 -14.33
CA PRO A 186 21.67 -1.10 -13.95
C PRO A 186 21.30 -0.83 -12.49
N ALA A 187 20.35 -1.58 -11.93
CA ALA A 187 19.99 -1.46 -10.52
C ALA A 187 21.14 -1.88 -9.60
N LEU A 188 21.80 -3.00 -9.89
CA LEU A 188 22.96 -3.45 -9.12
C LEU A 188 24.11 -2.44 -9.20
N GLU A 189 24.40 -1.85 -10.35
CA GLU A 189 25.40 -0.80 -10.49
C GLU A 189 25.08 0.39 -9.58
N VAL A 190 23.85 0.90 -9.63
CA VAL A 190 23.41 2.01 -8.77
C VAL A 190 23.54 1.67 -7.28
N PHE A 191 23.11 0.46 -6.87
CA PHE A 191 23.10 0.09 -5.45
C PHE A 191 24.47 -0.31 -4.91
N THR A 192 25.38 -0.82 -5.73
CA THR A 192 26.70 -1.27 -5.27
C THR A 192 27.79 -0.22 -5.47
N GLN A 193 27.76 0.51 -6.59
CA GLN A 193 28.77 1.47 -6.98
C GLN A 193 28.33 2.93 -6.77
N GLY A 194 27.00 3.17 -6.76
CA GLY A 194 26.41 4.50 -6.74
C GLY A 194 26.33 5.13 -8.13
N LEU A 195 25.45 6.13 -8.29
CA LEU A 195 25.28 6.87 -9.54
C LEU A 195 26.32 7.98 -9.69
N TYR A 196 26.70 8.60 -8.57
CA TYR A 196 27.64 9.72 -8.56
C TYR A 196 29.03 9.25 -8.13
N THR A 197 30.05 9.84 -8.72
CA THR A 197 31.46 9.54 -8.42
C THR A 197 31.97 10.18 -7.12
N SER A 198 31.19 11.09 -6.52
CA SER A 198 31.52 11.82 -5.29
C SER A 198 30.31 11.85 -4.34
N THR A 199 30.57 11.82 -3.03
CA THR A 199 29.57 12.01 -1.98
C THR A 199 29.24 13.48 -1.70
N GLU A 200 29.99 14.41 -2.28
CA GLU A 200 29.93 15.85 -1.98
C GLU A 200 28.50 16.44 -2.12
N LEU A 201 27.75 15.97 -3.13
CA LEU A 201 26.35 16.39 -3.32
C LEU A 201 25.46 15.95 -2.14
N ALA A 202 25.61 14.71 -1.69
CA ALA A 202 24.86 14.20 -0.56
C ALA A 202 25.21 14.92 0.74
N ASP A 203 26.49 15.23 0.96
CA ASP A 203 26.96 15.93 2.15
C ASP A 203 26.45 17.37 2.17
N ARG A 204 26.51 18.10 1.06
CA ARG A 204 25.92 19.44 0.94
C ARG A 204 24.41 19.45 1.20
N PHE A 205 23.69 18.46 0.68
CA PHE A 205 22.24 18.38 0.88
C PHE A 205 21.88 18.08 2.34
N ARG A 206 22.63 17.19 3.01
CA ARG A 206 22.47 16.93 4.46
C ARG A 206 22.69 18.22 5.28
N ASP A 207 23.70 18.98 4.96
CA ASP A 207 23.97 20.24 5.67
C ASP A 207 22.86 21.27 5.45
N GLN A 208 22.31 21.36 4.25
CA GLN A 208 21.15 22.22 3.98
C GLN A 208 19.91 21.80 4.78
N LEU A 209 19.60 20.52 4.86
CA LEU A 209 18.48 20.00 5.66
C LEU A 209 18.67 20.31 7.15
N ARG A 210 19.86 20.06 7.69
CA ARG A 210 20.17 20.39 9.09
C ARG A 210 20.00 21.88 9.41
N GLN A 211 20.41 22.76 8.49
CA GLN A 211 20.23 24.21 8.64
C GLN A 211 18.75 24.59 8.58
N ALA A 212 17.97 24.01 7.67
CA ALA A 212 16.53 24.24 7.56
C ALA A 212 15.79 23.83 8.85
N ASP A 213 16.10 22.65 9.38
CA ASP A 213 15.52 22.15 10.64
C ASP A 213 15.90 23.03 11.85
N ALA A 214 17.13 23.54 11.88
CA ALA A 214 17.57 24.46 12.93
C ALA A 214 16.78 25.78 12.88
N HIS A 215 16.56 26.33 11.70
CA HIS A 215 15.75 27.54 11.52
C HIS A 215 14.28 27.34 11.89
N ALA A 216 13.70 26.19 11.53
CA ALA A 216 12.31 25.86 11.88
C ALA A 216 12.08 25.74 13.39
N ARG A 217 13.07 25.23 14.14
CA ARG A 217 13.02 25.13 15.61
C ARG A 217 13.16 26.49 16.30
N VAL A 218 13.95 27.40 15.75
CA VAL A 218 14.15 28.75 16.29
C VAL A 218 12.94 29.65 15.97
N GLY A 219 12.25 29.44 14.87
CA GLY A 219 11.10 30.22 14.42
C GLY A 219 9.76 29.87 15.07
N SER A 220 9.67 28.86 15.93
CA SER A 220 8.47 28.56 16.72
C SER A 220 8.51 29.27 18.06
N PRO A 221 7.92 30.50 18.20
CA PRO A 221 7.79 31.12 19.51
C PRO A 221 6.87 30.23 20.34
N GLY A 222 7.38 29.80 21.51
CA GLY A 222 6.65 28.99 22.45
C GLY A 222 5.24 29.54 22.66
N ARG A 223 4.23 28.73 22.40
CA ARG A 223 2.89 28.96 22.94
C ARG A 223 3.02 28.85 24.46
N SER A 224 3.36 29.99 25.09
CA SER A 224 3.16 30.14 26.51
C SER A 224 1.69 29.91 26.79
N HIS A 225 1.37 28.87 27.53
CA HIS A 225 0.11 28.74 28.24
C HIS A 225 -0.10 29.98 29.09
N ARG A 226 -0.85 30.94 28.55
CA ARG A 226 -1.48 31.94 29.39
C ARG A 226 -2.61 31.23 30.13
N THR A 227 -2.37 30.87 31.34
CA THR A 227 -3.39 30.63 32.34
C THR A 227 -4.15 31.93 32.55
N GLU A 228 -5.34 32.04 31.99
CA GLU A 228 -6.27 33.10 32.39
C GLU A 228 -6.80 32.77 33.78
N PRO A 229 -6.82 33.76 34.70
CA PRO A 229 -7.44 33.56 36.00
C PRO A 229 -8.97 33.57 35.88
N ASN A 230 -9.55 32.57 36.47
CA ASN A 230 -10.96 32.34 36.71
C ASN A 230 -11.66 33.63 37.23
N ALA A 231 -12.64 34.17 36.49
CA ALA A 231 -13.57 35.18 36.96
C ALA A 231 -14.93 34.55 37.27
N PRO A 232 -15.64 35.01 38.33
CA PRO A 232 -16.77 34.29 38.88
C PRO A 232 -18.07 34.48 38.10
N ALA A 233 -18.94 33.50 38.28
CA ALA A 233 -20.29 33.40 37.74
C ALA A 233 -21.15 34.64 38.05
N GLY A 234 -21.76 35.20 37.00
CA GLY A 234 -22.84 36.18 37.08
C GLY A 234 -24.07 35.62 36.36
N ASP A 235 -25.20 35.70 37.03
CA ASP A 235 -26.52 35.21 36.63
C ASP A 235 -27.07 35.84 35.35
N PRO A 236 -28.01 35.16 34.65
CA PRO A 236 -28.58 35.60 33.38
C PRO A 236 -29.78 36.54 33.60
N PRO A 237 -30.00 37.54 32.72
CA PRO A 237 -31.29 38.18 32.62
C PRO A 237 -32.22 37.57 31.56
N GLU A 238 -33.46 37.58 31.96
CA GLU A 238 -34.70 37.11 31.42
C GLU A 238 -35.19 37.86 30.16
N ARG A 239 -35.80 37.11 29.23
CA ARG A 239 -36.91 37.46 28.32
C ARG A 239 -36.82 38.69 27.43
N ALA A 240 -37.01 38.46 26.13
CA ALA A 240 -38.09 39.05 25.36
C ALA A 240 -38.40 38.21 24.11
N ARG A 241 -39.67 37.79 24.03
CA ARG A 241 -40.38 37.28 22.82
C ARG A 241 -40.64 38.49 21.90
N ASN A 242 -40.56 38.29 20.61
CA ASN A 242 -41.59 38.73 19.66
C ASN A 242 -41.28 38.22 18.25
N GLU A 243 -42.09 37.35 17.67
CA GLU A 243 -43.03 37.55 16.54
C GLU A 243 -42.38 38.13 15.25
N GLN A 244 -42.38 37.49 14.09
CA GLN A 244 -43.43 37.29 13.11
C GLN A 244 -42.90 36.82 11.74
N ARG A 245 -43.48 35.79 11.24
CA ARG A 245 -43.90 35.38 9.88
C ARG A 245 -43.23 35.92 8.60
N PRO A 246 -43.17 35.05 7.58
CA PRO A 246 -42.62 35.30 6.25
C PRO A 246 -43.64 35.87 5.25
N PRO A 247 -43.22 36.28 4.05
CA PRO A 247 -44.02 35.98 2.88
C PRO A 247 -43.24 35.43 1.67
N THR A 248 -43.84 34.39 1.11
CA THR A 248 -44.24 34.13 -0.28
C THR A 248 -43.32 34.51 -1.46
N GLN A 249 -43.14 33.46 -2.27
CA GLN A 249 -42.78 33.49 -3.71
C GLN A 249 -43.68 34.42 -4.52
N PRO A 250 -43.28 34.83 -5.77
CA PRO A 250 -43.71 34.06 -6.93
C PRO A 250 -42.67 33.88 -8.06
N ALA A 251 -42.87 32.79 -8.74
CA ALA A 251 -42.81 32.40 -10.11
C ALA A 251 -42.48 33.46 -11.21
N ALA A 252 -41.54 33.12 -12.04
CA ALA A 252 -41.62 33.12 -13.50
C ALA A 252 -40.51 32.20 -14.04
#